data_d2041ddd409143ee71230c56a22f595a
#
_entry.id   d2041ddd409143ee71230c56a22f595a
#
_cell.length_a   1.000
_cell.length_b   1.000
_cell.length_c   1.000
_cell.angle_alpha   90.00
_cell.angle_beta   90.00
_cell.angle_gamma   90.00
#
_symmetry.space_group_name_H-M   'P 1'
#
loop_
_entity.id
_entity.type
_entity.pdbx_description
1 polymer ?
#
loop_
_entity_poly.entity_id
_entity_poly.type
_entity_poly.pdbx_seq_one_letter_code
_entity_poly.pdbx_strand_id
1 'polypeptide(L)'
;MNRYDYVGSFLRPERLKKARRDFENNTINAEELKKVEDECITEFITKIKELGYHTITDGEFRRSTWHLDFMWGFNGVEHKKTIEGNTTFDGEAAMIDDTYVTGKISCDHHPFVDHFKFVKQFEDEKTVAKQTIPSPGQFYAYFTGAQLLRNTLSIYENEEAFAKDVVKAYVEFVHEIYDAGCRVLQFDDCVWGGMVNPKLACGLTGRTGDALEDYKKRLLELNNEVVAQSPK
;
A
#
# COMPACT_ATOMS: atom_id res chain seq x y z
N MET A 1 26.17 7.71 5.73
CA MET A 1 25.60 6.57 4.98
C MET A 1 24.92 5.66 6.00
N ASN A 2 23.60 5.49 5.89
CA ASN A 2 22.86 4.60 6.78
C ASN A 2 23.28 3.16 6.52
N ARG A 3 23.60 2.41 7.56
CA ARG A 3 24.02 1.01 7.45
C ARG A 3 22.87 0.03 7.67
N TYR A 4 21.73 0.51 8.12
CA TYR A 4 20.53 -0.26 8.43
C TYR A 4 19.28 0.59 8.21
N ASP A 5 18.22 -0.05 7.82
CA ASP A 5 16.89 0.48 7.69
C ASP A 5 15.87 -0.65 7.94
N TYR A 6 14.61 -0.32 8.02
CA TYR A 6 13.52 -1.31 8.08
C TYR A 6 12.55 -1.07 6.93
N VAL A 7 11.91 -2.14 6.49
CA VAL A 7 11.13 -2.14 5.24
C VAL A 7 9.65 -1.90 5.50
N GLY A 8 9.01 -2.71 6.33
CA GLY A 8 7.56 -2.76 6.41
C GLY A 8 7.01 -2.61 7.82
N SER A 9 5.92 -3.32 8.09
CA SER A 9 5.14 -3.20 9.31
C SER A 9 5.84 -3.77 10.54
N PHE A 10 5.58 -3.12 11.67
CA PHE A 10 5.96 -3.59 13.00
C PHE A 10 4.80 -4.29 13.70
N LEU A 11 5.14 -5.11 14.71
CA LEU A 11 4.15 -5.77 15.56
C LEU A 11 3.33 -4.73 16.32
N ARG A 12 2.03 -4.78 16.13
CA ARG A 12 1.10 -3.84 16.76
C ARG A 12 0.95 -4.12 18.25
N PRO A 13 1.01 -3.08 19.11
CA PRO A 13 0.75 -3.21 20.54
C PRO A 13 -0.64 -3.81 20.81
N GLU A 14 -0.78 -4.58 21.89
CA GLU A 14 -2.05 -5.23 22.23
C GLU A 14 -3.21 -4.22 22.43
N ARG A 15 -2.92 -3.02 22.97
CA ARG A 15 -3.93 -1.97 23.10
C ARG A 15 -4.45 -1.48 21.74
N LEU A 16 -3.61 -1.42 20.70
CA LEU A 16 -4.02 -1.06 19.34
C LEU A 16 -4.88 -2.17 18.72
N LYS A 17 -4.48 -3.43 18.88
CA LYS A 17 -5.27 -4.57 18.43
C LYS A 17 -6.65 -4.60 19.10
N LYS A 18 -6.69 -4.28 20.40
CA LYS A 18 -7.96 -4.17 21.13
C LYS A 18 -8.82 -3.03 20.59
N ALA A 19 -8.26 -1.84 20.40
CA ALA A 19 -9.00 -0.69 19.89
C ALA A 19 -9.59 -0.96 18.50
N ARG A 20 -8.85 -1.65 17.61
CA ARG A 20 -9.37 -2.08 16.31
C ARG A 20 -10.56 -3.01 16.41
N ARG A 21 -10.48 -4.03 17.28
CA ARG A 21 -11.64 -4.92 17.54
C ARG A 21 -12.82 -4.16 18.13
N ASP A 22 -12.57 -3.22 19.04
CA ASP A 22 -13.61 -2.39 19.64
C ASP A 22 -14.30 -1.50 18.59
N PHE A 23 -13.53 -0.94 17.65
CA PHE A 23 -14.05 -0.17 16.52
C PHE A 23 -14.86 -1.04 15.54
N GLU A 24 -14.36 -2.22 15.17
CA GLU A 24 -15.09 -3.19 14.33
C GLU A 24 -16.42 -3.63 14.95
N ASN A 25 -16.47 -3.70 16.27
CA ASN A 25 -17.68 -4.02 17.02
C ASN A 25 -18.56 -2.79 17.35
N ASN A 26 -18.22 -1.60 16.78
CA ASN A 26 -18.91 -0.33 17.04
C ASN A 26 -18.96 0.07 18.54
N THR A 27 -17.97 -0.35 19.33
CA THR A 27 -17.85 -0.02 20.76
C THR A 27 -17.13 1.31 20.95
N ILE A 28 -16.25 1.68 20.04
CA ILE A 28 -15.61 3.00 19.94
C ILE A 28 -15.83 3.58 18.54
N ASN A 29 -15.71 4.90 18.42
CA ASN A 29 -15.81 5.61 17.15
C ASN A 29 -14.43 5.79 16.47
N ALA A 30 -14.42 6.37 15.27
CA ALA A 30 -13.19 6.57 14.48
C ALA A 30 -12.20 7.53 15.16
N GLU A 31 -12.69 8.55 15.88
CA GLU A 31 -11.82 9.51 16.58
C GLU A 31 -11.12 8.84 17.77
N GLU A 32 -11.83 7.97 18.49
CA GLU A 32 -11.27 7.19 19.60
C GLU A 32 -10.24 6.19 19.10
N LEU A 33 -10.49 5.49 17.98
CA LEU A 33 -9.50 4.62 17.35
C LEU A 33 -8.27 5.42 16.93
N LYS A 34 -8.47 6.54 16.21
CA LYS A 34 -7.38 7.42 15.76
C LYS A 34 -6.51 7.89 16.92
N LYS A 35 -7.10 8.23 18.06
CA LYS A 35 -6.34 8.63 19.26
C LYS A 35 -5.40 7.52 19.74
N VAL A 36 -5.89 6.27 19.80
CA VAL A 36 -5.07 5.11 20.20
C VAL A 36 -3.96 4.84 19.18
N GLU A 37 -4.26 4.99 17.88
CA GLU A 37 -3.26 4.88 16.82
C GLU A 37 -2.18 5.95 16.97
N ASP A 38 -2.55 7.21 17.14
CA ASP A 38 -1.63 8.34 17.32
C ASP A 38 -0.69 8.12 18.53
N GLU A 39 -1.23 7.66 19.66
CA GLU A 39 -0.45 7.34 20.85
C GLU A 39 0.54 6.19 20.60
N CYS A 40 0.08 5.09 19.98
CA CYS A 40 0.95 3.96 19.66
C CYS A 40 2.05 4.31 18.67
N ILE A 41 1.75 5.11 17.66
CA ILE A 41 2.72 5.57 16.67
C ILE A 41 3.74 6.51 17.32
N THR A 42 3.31 7.41 18.19
CA THR A 42 4.20 8.32 18.93
C THR A 42 5.21 7.56 19.77
N GLU A 43 4.76 6.56 20.52
CA GLU A 43 5.66 5.71 21.33
C GLU A 43 6.63 4.90 20.46
N PHE A 44 6.11 4.35 19.34
CA PHE A 44 6.94 3.63 18.39
C PHE A 44 8.03 4.51 17.79
N ILE A 45 7.68 5.70 17.30
CA ILE A 45 8.65 6.66 16.73
C ILE A 45 9.69 7.08 17.77
N THR A 46 9.26 7.36 18.99
CA THR A 46 10.18 7.70 20.08
C THR A 46 11.22 6.61 20.28
N LYS A 47 10.78 5.35 20.36
CA LYS A 47 11.69 4.21 20.52
C LYS A 47 12.63 4.02 19.32
N ILE A 48 12.15 4.18 18.09
CA ILE A 48 12.99 4.09 16.88
C ILE A 48 14.07 5.18 16.88
N LYS A 49 13.74 6.40 17.29
CA LYS A 49 14.71 7.50 17.43
C LYS A 49 15.74 7.23 18.52
N GLU A 50 15.33 6.72 19.68
CA GLU A 50 16.23 6.31 20.76
C GLU A 50 17.23 5.22 20.33
N LEU A 51 16.81 4.31 19.43
CA LEU A 51 17.67 3.29 18.83
C LEU A 51 18.62 3.83 17.76
N GLY A 52 18.50 5.11 17.40
CA GLY A 52 19.40 5.80 16.47
C GLY A 52 19.07 5.57 15.00
N TYR A 53 17.83 5.17 14.64
CA TYR A 53 17.41 5.11 13.26
C TYR A 53 17.28 6.51 12.67
N HIS A 54 17.73 6.64 11.41
CA HIS A 54 17.61 7.91 10.66
C HIS A 54 16.24 8.09 10.02
N THR A 55 15.63 7.02 9.56
CA THR A 55 14.27 7.05 9.00
C THR A 55 13.25 6.70 10.07
N ILE A 56 12.11 7.40 10.07
CA ILE A 56 10.95 7.12 10.92
C ILE A 56 9.70 6.90 10.06
N THR A 57 8.82 5.98 10.47
CA THR A 57 7.54 5.69 9.84
C THR A 57 6.45 5.57 10.90
N ASP A 58 5.19 5.39 10.50
CA ASP A 58 4.09 5.04 11.41
C ASP A 58 4.09 3.55 11.83
N GLY A 59 5.07 2.76 11.38
CA GLY A 59 5.13 1.31 11.61
C GLY A 59 4.00 0.55 10.90
N GLU A 60 3.27 1.20 10.02
CA GLU A 60 2.03 0.72 9.36
C GLU A 60 0.90 0.42 10.37
N PHE A 61 0.92 1.09 11.51
CA PHE A 61 -0.02 0.83 12.59
C PHE A 61 -1.47 1.17 12.25
N ARG A 62 -1.71 2.05 11.26
CA ARG A 62 -3.05 2.40 10.78
C ARG A 62 -3.62 1.41 9.77
N ARG A 63 -2.78 0.55 9.18
CA ARG A 63 -3.17 -0.38 8.13
C ARG A 63 -3.70 -1.70 8.68
N SER A 64 -4.70 -2.26 8.04
CA SER A 64 -5.12 -3.66 8.21
C SER A 64 -4.23 -4.58 7.37
N THR A 65 -3.97 -4.19 6.12
CA THR A 65 -3.04 -4.85 5.21
C THR A 65 -2.03 -3.84 4.65
N TRP A 66 -0.81 -4.28 4.37
CA TRP A 66 0.26 -3.39 3.93
C TRP A 66 -0.03 -2.68 2.60
N HIS A 67 -0.84 -3.27 1.71
CA HIS A 67 -1.09 -2.80 0.36
C HIS A 67 -2.54 -2.35 0.10
N LEU A 68 -3.54 -3.10 0.59
CA LEU A 68 -4.94 -2.81 0.24
C LEU A 68 -5.43 -1.48 0.83
N ASP A 69 -5.05 -1.17 2.07
CA ASP A 69 -5.40 0.11 2.70
C ASP A 69 -4.92 1.32 1.87
N PHE A 70 -3.77 1.18 1.19
CA PHE A 70 -3.34 2.19 0.24
C PHE A 70 -4.21 2.20 -1.03
N MET A 71 -4.49 1.03 -1.59
CA MET A 71 -5.32 0.93 -2.80
C MET A 71 -6.71 1.52 -2.60
N TRP A 72 -7.28 1.37 -1.41
CA TRP A 72 -8.60 1.92 -1.05
C TRP A 72 -8.61 3.46 -0.97
N GLY A 73 -7.47 4.10 -0.89
CA GLY A 73 -7.33 5.55 -0.92
C GLY A 73 -7.56 6.17 -2.29
N PHE A 74 -7.56 5.38 -3.36
CA PHE A 74 -7.85 5.85 -4.71
C PHE A 74 -9.35 5.80 -5.03
N ASN A 75 -9.85 6.81 -5.74
CA ASN A 75 -11.18 6.75 -6.32
C ASN A 75 -11.27 5.57 -7.30
N GLY A 76 -12.43 4.95 -7.39
CA GLY A 76 -12.68 3.82 -8.28
C GLY A 76 -12.23 2.46 -7.72
N VAL A 77 -11.74 2.41 -6.48
CA VAL A 77 -11.48 1.17 -5.75
C VAL A 77 -12.43 1.07 -4.56
N GLU A 78 -13.08 -0.06 -4.41
CA GLU A 78 -13.93 -0.37 -3.26
C GLU A 78 -13.56 -1.71 -2.67
N HIS A 79 -13.98 -1.92 -1.43
CA HIS A 79 -13.80 -3.18 -0.73
C HIS A 79 -15.02 -3.54 0.13
N LYS A 80 -15.15 -4.80 0.43
CA LYS A 80 -16.13 -5.30 1.40
C LYS A 80 -15.52 -6.44 2.21
N LYS A 81 -16.01 -6.60 3.44
CA LYS A 81 -15.58 -7.71 4.30
C LYS A 81 -15.83 -9.04 3.62
N THR A 82 -14.78 -9.86 3.53
CA THR A 82 -14.92 -11.25 3.09
C THR A 82 -15.54 -12.08 4.22
N ILE A 83 -16.30 -13.11 3.84
CA ILE A 83 -16.88 -14.08 4.77
C ILE A 83 -15.97 -15.29 4.91
N GLU A 84 -15.18 -15.58 3.89
CA GLU A 84 -14.25 -16.70 3.83
C GLU A 84 -12.82 -16.19 3.66
N GLY A 85 -11.91 -16.57 4.56
CA GLY A 85 -10.49 -16.24 4.44
C GLY A 85 -9.90 -16.88 3.20
N ASN A 86 -9.22 -16.08 2.38
CA ASN A 86 -8.64 -16.51 1.11
C ASN A 86 -7.12 -16.73 1.15
N THR A 87 -6.48 -16.44 2.28
CA THR A 87 -5.04 -16.62 2.49
C THR A 87 -4.82 -17.33 3.81
N THR A 88 -4.03 -18.40 3.81
CA THR A 88 -3.70 -19.16 5.03
C THR A 88 -2.27 -18.92 5.46
N PHE A 89 -2.08 -18.61 6.75
CA PHE A 89 -0.78 -18.61 7.42
C PHE A 89 -0.81 -19.58 8.59
N ASP A 90 0.10 -20.55 8.60
CA ASP A 90 0.20 -21.60 9.64
C ASP A 90 -1.15 -22.31 9.93
N GLY A 91 -1.99 -22.48 8.90
CA GLY A 91 -3.29 -23.14 9.00
C GLY A 91 -4.45 -22.23 9.42
N GLU A 92 -4.20 -20.94 9.71
CA GLU A 92 -5.25 -19.95 9.96
C GLU A 92 -5.57 -19.16 8.68
N ALA A 93 -6.87 -18.97 8.41
CA ALA A 93 -7.32 -18.14 7.29
C ALA A 93 -7.18 -16.66 7.64
N ALA A 94 -6.43 -15.91 6.84
CA ALA A 94 -6.42 -14.46 6.95
C ALA A 94 -7.71 -13.89 6.32
N MET A 95 -8.44 -13.10 7.10
CA MET A 95 -9.64 -12.39 6.64
C MET A 95 -9.19 -11.10 5.96
N ILE A 96 -9.02 -11.17 4.63
CA ILE A 96 -8.64 -10.03 3.79
C ILE A 96 -9.87 -9.60 3.01
N ASP A 97 -10.20 -8.30 3.07
CA ASP A 97 -11.37 -7.75 2.39
C ASP A 97 -11.29 -7.97 0.86
N ASP A 98 -12.39 -8.39 0.27
CA ASP A 98 -12.54 -8.45 -1.17
C ASP A 98 -12.42 -7.03 -1.74
N THR A 99 -11.44 -6.80 -2.60
CA THR A 99 -11.12 -5.50 -3.18
C THR A 99 -11.29 -5.54 -4.70
N TYR A 100 -11.97 -4.56 -5.27
CA TYR A 100 -12.32 -4.55 -6.69
C TYR A 100 -12.45 -3.14 -7.25
N VAL A 101 -12.37 -3.03 -8.58
CA VAL A 101 -12.54 -1.77 -9.31
C VAL A 101 -14.03 -1.53 -9.55
N THR A 102 -14.51 -0.32 -9.20
CA THR A 102 -15.90 0.13 -9.40
C THR A 102 -16.02 1.33 -10.31
N GLY A 103 -14.89 1.99 -10.63
CA GLY A 103 -14.85 3.17 -11.47
C GLY A 103 -13.46 3.41 -12.05
N LYS A 104 -13.29 4.52 -12.76
CA LYS A 104 -11.98 4.95 -13.24
C LYS A 104 -11.09 5.34 -12.06
N ILE A 105 -9.85 4.87 -12.07
CA ILE A 105 -8.88 5.17 -11.00
C ILE A 105 -8.45 6.63 -11.10
N SER A 106 -8.49 7.34 -9.97
CA SER A 106 -7.96 8.70 -9.84
C SER A 106 -7.57 8.98 -8.39
N CYS A 107 -6.80 10.06 -8.17
CA CYS A 107 -6.38 10.52 -6.86
C CYS A 107 -6.74 11.99 -6.70
N ASP A 108 -7.61 12.31 -5.75
CA ASP A 108 -7.95 13.70 -5.42
C ASP A 108 -7.30 14.12 -4.09
N HIS A 109 -7.43 13.28 -3.08
CA HIS A 109 -6.85 13.45 -1.76
C HIS A 109 -6.67 12.09 -1.12
N HIS A 110 -5.41 11.66 -1.01
CA HIS A 110 -5.13 10.32 -0.52
C HIS A 110 -4.92 10.32 1.00
N PRO A 111 -5.61 9.43 1.77
CA PRO A 111 -5.51 9.41 3.24
C PRO A 111 -4.09 9.26 3.78
N PHE A 112 -3.19 8.60 3.03
CA PHE A 112 -1.79 8.42 3.44
C PHE A 112 -1.00 9.73 3.48
N VAL A 113 -1.47 10.79 2.83
CA VAL A 113 -0.87 12.12 2.96
C VAL A 113 -1.05 12.65 4.39
N ASP A 114 -2.22 12.45 5.00
CA ASP A 114 -2.45 12.86 6.39
C ASP A 114 -1.73 11.93 7.39
N HIS A 115 -1.63 10.63 7.07
CA HIS A 115 -0.80 9.72 7.86
C HIS A 115 0.67 10.15 7.84
N PHE A 116 1.19 10.53 6.68
CA PHE A 116 2.56 11.06 6.54
C PHE A 116 2.75 12.36 7.31
N LYS A 117 1.82 13.34 7.20
CA LYS A 117 1.88 14.60 7.95
C LYS A 117 1.97 14.38 9.45
N PHE A 118 1.32 13.35 9.98
CA PHE A 118 1.43 12.98 11.38
C PHE A 118 2.84 12.51 11.74
N VAL A 119 3.46 11.64 10.94
CA VAL A 119 4.83 11.16 11.17
C VAL A 119 5.84 12.30 11.02
N LYS A 120 5.63 13.19 10.05
CA LYS A 120 6.51 14.33 9.76
C LYS A 120 6.71 15.26 10.95
N GLN A 121 5.75 15.39 11.86
CA GLN A 121 5.86 16.21 13.06
C GLN A 121 7.02 15.79 13.99
N PHE A 122 7.51 14.56 13.85
CA PHE A 122 8.58 13.98 14.64
C PHE A 122 9.96 14.09 13.98
N GLU A 123 10.06 14.71 12.79
CA GLU A 123 11.36 14.97 12.14
C GLU A 123 12.22 15.91 12.99
N ASP A 124 13.52 15.70 12.93
CA ASP A 124 14.53 16.59 13.51
C ASP A 124 15.81 16.57 12.66
N GLU A 125 16.88 17.17 13.16
CA GLU A 125 18.19 17.23 12.47
C GLU A 125 18.79 15.84 12.14
N LYS A 126 18.34 14.78 12.82
CA LYS A 126 18.89 13.42 12.69
C LYS A 126 17.93 12.44 12.02
N THR A 127 16.66 12.78 11.97
CA THR A 127 15.61 11.85 11.50
C THR A 127 14.72 12.47 10.43
N VAL A 128 14.37 11.65 9.43
CA VAL A 128 13.48 12.00 8.34
C VAL A 128 12.30 11.03 8.26
N ALA A 129 11.10 11.55 8.00
CA ALA A 129 9.90 10.74 7.80
C ALA A 129 9.95 10.03 6.45
N LYS A 130 9.71 8.72 6.47
CA LYS A 130 9.59 7.85 5.30
C LYS A 130 8.15 7.36 5.19
N GLN A 131 7.59 7.41 3.98
CA GLN A 131 6.32 6.77 3.65
C GLN A 131 6.56 5.51 2.83
N THR A 132 5.91 4.41 3.18
CA THR A 132 5.91 3.15 2.43
C THR A 132 4.55 2.97 1.74
N ILE A 133 4.56 2.56 0.47
CA ILE A 133 3.36 2.29 -0.31
C ILE A 133 3.61 1.10 -1.25
N PRO A 134 2.58 0.33 -1.65
CA PRO A 134 2.75 -0.63 -2.73
C PRO A 134 3.18 0.08 -4.02
N SER A 135 4.01 -0.58 -4.83
CA SER A 135 4.42 -0.04 -6.12
C SER A 135 3.25 0.08 -7.10
N PRO A 136 3.35 0.95 -8.13
CA PRO A 136 2.40 0.96 -9.26
C PRO A 136 2.24 -0.41 -9.92
N GLY A 137 3.35 -1.15 -10.09
CA GLY A 137 3.34 -2.51 -10.60
C GLY A 137 2.59 -3.49 -9.71
N GLN A 138 2.72 -3.37 -8.39
CA GLN A 138 1.96 -4.18 -7.42
C GLN A 138 0.45 -3.88 -7.49
N PHE A 139 0.07 -2.60 -7.59
CA PHE A 139 -1.33 -2.20 -7.77
C PHE A 139 -1.92 -2.78 -9.07
N TYR A 140 -1.22 -2.56 -10.18
CA TYR A 140 -1.65 -3.06 -11.48
C TYR A 140 -1.78 -4.58 -11.47
N ALA A 141 -0.80 -5.31 -10.92
CA ALA A 141 -0.82 -6.75 -10.86
C ALA A 141 -1.98 -7.31 -10.03
N TYR A 142 -2.36 -6.63 -8.96
CA TYR A 142 -3.50 -7.02 -8.14
C TYR A 142 -4.80 -7.04 -8.98
N PHE A 143 -5.08 -5.97 -9.72
CA PHE A 143 -6.33 -5.82 -10.48
C PHE A 143 -6.30 -6.47 -11.88
N THR A 144 -5.13 -6.81 -12.42
CA THR A 144 -4.99 -7.51 -13.70
C THR A 144 -4.60 -8.99 -13.54
N GLY A 145 -4.52 -9.47 -12.30
CA GLY A 145 -4.39 -10.89 -11.98
C GLY A 145 -5.59 -11.71 -12.46
N ALA A 146 -5.40 -13.02 -12.60
CA ALA A 146 -6.40 -13.93 -13.18
C ALA A 146 -7.79 -13.83 -12.54
N GLN A 147 -7.86 -13.52 -11.23
CA GLN A 147 -9.11 -13.45 -10.49
C GLN A 147 -9.90 -12.15 -10.75
N LEU A 148 -9.20 -11.03 -10.92
CA LEU A 148 -9.82 -9.69 -10.97
C LEU A 148 -9.81 -9.05 -12.36
N LEU A 149 -9.06 -9.58 -13.31
CA LEU A 149 -8.96 -9.02 -14.66
C LEU A 149 -10.33 -8.78 -15.30
N ARG A 150 -11.28 -9.73 -15.15
CA ARG A 150 -12.62 -9.58 -15.70
C ARG A 150 -13.39 -8.41 -15.09
N ASN A 151 -13.22 -8.16 -13.79
CA ASN A 151 -13.82 -7.01 -13.12
C ASN A 151 -13.21 -5.71 -13.67
N THR A 152 -11.89 -5.62 -13.74
CA THR A 152 -11.18 -4.45 -14.27
C THR A 152 -11.60 -4.15 -15.71
N LEU A 153 -11.68 -5.16 -16.57
CA LEU A 153 -12.12 -4.99 -17.97
C LEU A 153 -13.63 -4.77 -18.14
N SER A 154 -14.43 -4.83 -17.09
CA SER A 154 -15.81 -4.35 -17.12
C SER A 154 -15.92 -2.82 -17.01
N ILE A 155 -14.88 -2.17 -16.52
CA ILE A 155 -14.76 -0.70 -16.35
C ILE A 155 -13.85 -0.09 -17.43
N TYR A 156 -12.82 -0.81 -17.84
CA TYR A 156 -11.81 -0.37 -18.80
C TYR A 156 -11.90 -1.15 -20.11
N GLU A 157 -11.70 -0.48 -21.22
CA GLU A 157 -11.72 -1.11 -22.55
C GLU A 157 -10.58 -2.11 -22.75
N ASN A 158 -9.45 -1.90 -22.07
CA ASN A 158 -8.28 -2.78 -22.11
C ASN A 158 -7.34 -2.48 -20.95
N GLU A 159 -6.34 -3.35 -20.75
CA GLU A 159 -5.33 -3.23 -19.70
C GLU A 159 -4.47 -1.96 -19.83
N GLU A 160 -4.25 -1.47 -21.05
CA GLU A 160 -3.44 -0.26 -21.27
C GLU A 160 -4.18 1.01 -20.80
N ALA A 161 -5.50 1.08 -21.01
CA ALA A 161 -6.31 2.19 -20.50
C ALA A 161 -6.32 2.21 -18.96
N PHE A 162 -6.36 1.04 -18.33
CA PHE A 162 -6.23 0.90 -16.87
C PHE A 162 -4.85 1.34 -16.40
N ALA A 163 -3.78 0.87 -17.07
CA ALA A 163 -2.41 1.22 -16.73
C ALA A 163 -2.15 2.74 -16.73
N LYS A 164 -2.70 3.46 -17.73
CA LYS A 164 -2.58 4.93 -17.82
C LYS A 164 -3.21 5.64 -16.64
N ASP A 165 -4.40 5.22 -16.22
CA ASP A 165 -5.07 5.82 -15.06
C ASP A 165 -4.32 5.49 -13.76
N VAL A 166 -3.76 4.28 -13.61
CA VAL A 166 -2.90 3.90 -12.48
C VAL A 166 -1.67 4.80 -12.41
N VAL A 167 -0.94 4.96 -13.51
CA VAL A 167 0.24 5.85 -13.54
C VAL A 167 -0.14 7.27 -13.15
N LYS A 168 -1.21 7.80 -13.75
CA LYS A 168 -1.70 9.15 -13.46
C LYS A 168 -2.03 9.33 -11.98
N ALA A 169 -2.81 8.41 -11.39
CA ALA A 169 -3.20 8.49 -9.99
C ALA A 169 -2.00 8.40 -9.03
N TYR A 170 -1.03 7.54 -9.33
CA TYR A 170 0.21 7.49 -8.56
C TYR A 170 1.05 8.75 -8.68
N VAL A 171 1.15 9.34 -9.86
CA VAL A 171 1.85 10.62 -10.07
C VAL A 171 1.18 11.73 -9.25
N GLU A 172 -0.15 11.82 -9.28
CA GLU A 172 -0.93 12.77 -8.48
C GLU A 172 -0.64 12.59 -6.98
N PHE A 173 -0.68 11.35 -6.48
CA PHE A 173 -0.32 11.04 -5.09
C PHE A 173 1.13 11.42 -4.74
N VAL A 174 2.08 11.10 -5.61
CA VAL A 174 3.50 11.41 -5.37
C VAL A 174 3.72 12.92 -5.28
N HIS A 175 3.05 13.71 -6.12
CA HIS A 175 3.11 15.17 -6.03
C HIS A 175 2.45 15.67 -4.74
N GLU A 176 1.28 15.17 -4.37
CA GLU A 176 0.57 15.58 -3.14
C GLU A 176 1.41 15.30 -1.88
N ILE A 177 2.00 14.10 -1.78
CA ILE A 177 2.81 13.76 -0.61
C ILE A 177 4.16 14.52 -0.60
N TYR A 178 4.73 14.81 -1.77
CA TYR A 178 5.91 15.66 -1.89
C TYR A 178 5.63 17.08 -1.41
N ASP A 179 4.49 17.66 -1.79
CA ASP A 179 4.04 19.00 -1.35
C ASP A 179 3.75 19.01 0.16
N ALA A 180 3.32 17.90 0.75
CA ALA A 180 3.24 17.70 2.19
C ALA A 180 4.62 17.61 2.87
N GLY A 181 5.71 17.59 2.09
CA GLY A 181 7.09 17.61 2.57
C GLY A 181 7.75 16.24 2.64
N CYS A 182 7.19 15.19 2.05
CA CYS A 182 7.84 13.88 1.95
C CYS A 182 9.09 13.97 1.05
N ARG A 183 10.20 13.41 1.53
CA ARG A 183 11.47 13.34 0.77
C ARG A 183 12.02 11.93 0.69
N VAL A 184 11.38 10.97 1.39
CA VAL A 184 11.71 9.55 1.34
C VAL A 184 10.41 8.76 1.14
N LEU A 185 10.16 8.33 -0.08
CA LEU A 185 9.04 7.47 -0.46
C LEU A 185 9.59 6.11 -0.88
N GLN A 186 9.06 5.03 -0.28
CA GLN A 186 9.47 3.66 -0.58
C GLN A 186 8.35 2.95 -1.34
N PHE A 187 8.67 2.39 -2.51
CA PHE A 187 7.79 1.47 -3.23
C PHE A 187 8.06 0.03 -2.79
N ASP A 188 7.04 -0.61 -2.20
CA ASP A 188 7.07 -2.02 -1.87
C ASP A 188 6.56 -2.83 -3.07
N ASP A 189 7.45 -3.55 -3.72
CA ASP A 189 7.19 -4.26 -4.98
C ASP A 189 7.29 -5.79 -4.81
N CYS A 190 6.36 -6.33 -4.04
CA CYS A 190 6.34 -7.75 -3.68
C CYS A 190 5.89 -8.67 -4.83
N VAL A 191 5.35 -8.11 -5.91
CA VAL A 191 4.86 -8.89 -7.06
C VAL A 191 5.93 -9.82 -7.64
N TRP A 192 7.20 -9.40 -7.61
CA TRP A 192 8.33 -10.16 -8.15
C TRP A 192 8.54 -11.50 -7.46
N GLY A 193 8.18 -11.63 -6.19
CA GLY A 193 8.20 -12.91 -5.47
C GLY A 193 7.34 -13.99 -6.16
N GLY A 194 6.21 -13.58 -6.76
CA GLY A 194 5.35 -14.46 -7.54
C GLY A 194 5.83 -14.68 -8.98
N MET A 195 6.58 -13.72 -9.54
CA MET A 195 6.98 -13.76 -10.97
C MET A 195 8.22 -14.59 -11.27
N VAL A 196 9.04 -14.94 -10.26
CA VAL A 196 10.27 -15.73 -10.45
C VAL A 196 9.99 -17.21 -10.73
N ASN A 197 8.88 -17.73 -10.30
CA ASN A 197 8.46 -19.10 -10.58
C ASN A 197 7.39 -19.11 -11.70
N PRO A 198 7.68 -19.65 -12.90
CA PRO A 198 6.74 -19.58 -14.03
C PRO A 198 5.37 -20.22 -13.76
N LYS A 199 5.32 -21.31 -12.97
CA LYS A 199 4.06 -21.97 -12.61
C LYS A 199 3.22 -21.10 -11.66
N LEU A 200 3.87 -20.47 -10.70
CA LEU A 200 3.21 -19.53 -9.77
C LEU A 200 2.75 -18.30 -10.52
N ALA A 201 3.60 -17.72 -11.35
CA ALA A 201 3.28 -16.56 -12.19
C ALA A 201 2.07 -16.83 -13.11
N CYS A 202 2.03 -18.02 -13.73
CA CYS A 202 0.88 -18.46 -14.53
C CYS A 202 -0.40 -18.52 -13.68
N GLY A 203 -0.35 -19.10 -12.49
CA GLY A 203 -1.49 -19.16 -11.57
C GLY A 203 -2.01 -17.78 -11.16
N LEU A 204 -1.10 -16.86 -10.87
CA LEU A 204 -1.45 -15.50 -10.45
C LEU A 204 -1.98 -14.63 -11.59
N THR A 205 -1.43 -14.75 -12.79
CA THR A 205 -1.70 -13.83 -13.90
C THR A 205 -2.57 -14.42 -15.01
N GLY A 206 -2.69 -15.74 -15.10
CA GLY A 206 -3.28 -16.44 -16.23
C GLY A 206 -2.43 -16.39 -17.51
N ARG A 207 -1.17 -15.95 -17.45
CA ARG A 207 -0.27 -15.72 -18.59
C ARG A 207 0.89 -16.69 -18.60
N THR A 208 1.37 -17.05 -19.81
CA THR A 208 2.53 -17.95 -20.03
C THR A 208 3.36 -17.44 -21.22
N GLY A 209 4.61 -17.95 -21.36
CA GLY A 209 5.47 -17.63 -22.48
C GLY A 209 5.68 -16.14 -22.68
N ASP A 210 5.66 -15.70 -23.94
CA ASP A 210 5.90 -14.29 -24.30
C ASP A 210 4.91 -13.34 -23.62
N ALA A 211 3.64 -13.72 -23.49
CA ALA A 211 2.63 -12.90 -22.80
C ALA A 211 2.95 -12.67 -21.31
N LEU A 212 3.62 -13.62 -20.63
CA LEU A 212 4.09 -13.41 -19.27
C LEU A 212 5.31 -12.49 -19.23
N GLU A 213 6.23 -12.61 -20.17
CA GLU A 213 7.41 -11.73 -20.25
C GLU A 213 7.01 -10.28 -20.59
N ASP A 214 6.09 -10.07 -21.52
CA ASP A 214 5.51 -8.75 -21.81
C ASP A 214 4.83 -8.15 -20.57
N TYR A 215 4.09 -8.97 -19.83
CA TYR A 215 3.46 -8.54 -18.58
C TYR A 215 4.49 -8.10 -17.53
N LYS A 216 5.55 -8.88 -17.32
CA LYS A 216 6.66 -8.50 -16.42
C LYS A 216 7.31 -7.18 -16.84
N LYS A 217 7.54 -7.02 -18.13
CA LYS A 217 8.07 -5.77 -18.68
C LYS A 217 7.14 -4.60 -18.36
N ARG A 218 5.83 -4.79 -18.55
CA ARG A 218 4.84 -3.75 -18.23
C ARG A 218 4.84 -3.36 -16.77
N LEU A 219 4.96 -4.31 -15.83
CA LEU A 219 5.08 -4.02 -14.39
C LEU A 219 6.26 -3.09 -14.09
N LEU A 220 7.41 -3.35 -14.70
CA LEU A 220 8.59 -2.51 -14.54
C LEU A 220 8.42 -1.11 -15.16
N GLU A 221 7.80 -1.05 -16.35
CA GLU A 221 7.51 0.21 -17.04
C GLU A 221 6.63 1.13 -16.22
N LEU A 222 5.56 0.60 -15.57
CA LEU A 222 4.68 1.38 -14.71
C LEU A 222 5.42 2.05 -13.55
N ASN A 223 6.31 1.32 -12.88
CA ASN A 223 7.13 1.88 -11.82
C ASN A 223 8.05 3.00 -12.35
N ASN A 224 8.68 2.77 -13.48
CA ASN A 224 9.58 3.73 -14.11
C ASN A 224 8.83 4.99 -14.60
N GLU A 225 7.63 4.84 -15.17
CA GLU A 225 6.80 5.97 -15.62
C GLU A 225 6.43 6.90 -14.47
N VAL A 226 6.09 6.36 -13.29
CA VAL A 226 5.80 7.16 -12.09
C VAL A 226 7.06 7.84 -11.57
N VAL A 227 8.17 7.09 -11.44
CA VAL A 227 9.47 7.65 -10.99
C VAL A 227 9.97 8.77 -11.92
N ALA A 228 9.81 8.60 -13.23
CA ALA A 228 10.23 9.62 -14.21
C ALA A 228 9.46 10.94 -14.10
N GLN A 229 8.23 10.90 -13.59
CA GLN A 229 7.35 12.06 -13.41
C GLN A 229 7.34 12.57 -11.95
N SER A 230 8.08 11.95 -11.04
CA SER A 230 8.20 12.38 -9.64
C SER A 230 9.00 13.68 -9.52
N PRO A 231 8.71 14.53 -8.53
CA PRO A 231 9.50 15.71 -8.21
C PRO A 231 10.97 15.36 -7.96
N LYS A 232 11.89 16.26 -8.35
CA LYS A 232 13.35 16.09 -8.21
C LYS A 232 13.86 16.70 -6.91
#